data_b8b266a17de97c6c25c421f032405cdc
#
_entry.id   b8b266a17de97c6c25c421f032405cdc
#
_cell.length_a   1.000
_cell.length_b   1.000
_cell.length_c   1.000
_cell.angle_alpha   90.00
_cell.angle_beta   90.00
_cell.angle_gamma   90.00
#
_symmetry.space_group_name_H-M   'P 1'
#
loop_
_entity.id
_entity.type
_entity.pdbx_description
1 polymer ?
#
loop_
_entity_poly.entity_id
_entity_poly.type
_entity_poly.pdbx_seq_one_letter_code
_entity_poly.pdbx_strand_id
1 'polypeptide(L)'
;MATKKCSVSGCDNKYRSTGFCSAHWKINKKYGTPTPLCWCGEPAQTHAGNQGASILFTTHTLTARFWAYVDIKNLDECWEWTGTKTAANYGLIYWNGKLEYAHRLSLEMDGRPVPSRWHACHTCDNPPCVNPSHLFAGTPKENVMDKVSKGRHTYGEEHPNAKLSNTEVKNIRKLASEGMFQSDIAHTYGLNESYVSELVAGLKRRDILDKE
;
A
#
# COMPACT_ATOMS: atom_id res chain seq x y z
N MET A 1 38.41 39.19 0.33
CA MET A 1 38.39 37.71 0.17
C MET A 1 37.01 37.29 -0.26
N ALA A 2 36.86 36.70 -1.44
CA ALA A 2 35.55 36.27 -1.96
C ALA A 2 35.02 35.11 -1.08
N THR A 3 33.83 35.28 -0.52
CA THR A 3 33.17 34.22 0.25
C THR A 3 32.76 33.11 -0.72
N LYS A 4 33.33 31.92 -0.55
CA LYS A 4 33.00 30.74 -1.35
C LYS A 4 31.52 30.39 -1.14
N LYS A 5 30.72 30.33 -2.22
CA LYS A 5 29.32 29.97 -2.22
C LYS A 5 29.13 28.44 -2.35
N CYS A 6 27.99 27.94 -1.92
CA CYS A 6 27.61 26.54 -2.10
C CYS A 6 27.60 26.16 -3.59
N SER A 7 28.08 24.95 -3.91
CA SER A 7 28.14 24.46 -5.30
C SER A 7 26.78 24.08 -5.90
N VAL A 8 25.73 24.09 -5.08
CA VAL A 8 24.38 23.85 -5.56
C VAL A 8 23.85 25.08 -6.26
N SER A 9 23.40 24.93 -7.51
CA SER A 9 22.81 26.00 -8.30
C SER A 9 21.68 26.68 -7.55
N GLY A 10 21.66 28.03 -7.52
CA GLY A 10 20.64 28.82 -6.80
C GLY A 10 20.80 28.89 -5.28
N CYS A 11 21.86 28.33 -4.70
CA CYS A 11 22.13 28.44 -3.26
C CYS A 11 23.10 29.57 -2.92
N ASP A 12 22.63 30.58 -2.25
CA ASP A 12 23.44 31.73 -1.77
C ASP A 12 24.11 31.52 -0.42
N ASN A 13 23.92 30.37 0.21
CA ASN A 13 24.52 30.07 1.52
C ASN A 13 26.02 29.88 1.43
N LYS A 14 26.72 30.35 2.48
CA LYS A 14 28.17 30.17 2.59
C LYS A 14 28.56 28.69 2.62
N TYR A 15 29.55 28.33 1.84
CA TYR A 15 30.24 27.06 1.83
C TYR A 15 30.93 26.78 3.18
N ARG A 16 30.82 25.55 3.68
CA ARG A 16 31.56 25.13 4.90
C ARG A 16 32.67 24.14 4.62
N SER A 17 32.37 23.04 3.93
CA SER A 17 33.35 22.02 3.54
C SER A 17 32.81 21.20 2.36
N THR A 18 33.71 20.62 1.56
CA THR A 18 33.31 19.75 0.43
C THR A 18 32.40 20.37 -0.64
N GLY A 19 32.36 21.72 -0.75
CA GLY A 19 31.56 22.41 -1.78
C GLY A 19 30.12 22.71 -1.39
N PHE A 20 29.63 22.29 -0.23
CA PHE A 20 28.23 22.42 0.15
C PHE A 20 28.05 23.27 1.41
N CYS A 21 26.95 24.02 1.50
CA CYS A 21 26.50 24.62 2.76
C CYS A 21 26.05 23.52 3.75
N SER A 22 25.89 23.88 5.03
CA SER A 22 25.58 22.89 6.08
C SER A 22 24.32 22.07 5.79
N ALA A 23 23.32 22.68 5.16
CA ALA A 23 22.07 22.01 4.80
C ALA A 23 22.30 20.99 3.67
N HIS A 24 22.94 21.41 2.57
CA HIS A 24 23.24 20.54 1.43
C HIS A 24 24.24 19.45 1.74
N TRP A 25 25.18 19.72 2.63
CA TRP A 25 26.12 18.70 3.11
C TRP A 25 25.39 17.57 3.88
N LYS A 26 24.45 17.94 4.76
CA LYS A 26 23.64 16.96 5.50
C LYS A 26 22.79 16.10 4.55
N ILE A 27 22.18 16.74 3.56
CA ILE A 27 21.38 16.08 2.54
C ILE A 27 22.25 15.13 1.70
N ASN A 28 23.38 15.62 1.20
CA ASN A 28 24.30 14.81 0.41
C ASN A 28 24.87 13.61 1.21
N LYS A 29 25.18 13.82 2.50
CA LYS A 29 25.63 12.74 3.38
C LYS A 29 24.55 11.68 3.60
N LYS A 30 23.27 12.08 3.63
CA LYS A 30 22.16 11.17 3.88
C LYS A 30 21.67 10.46 2.61
N TYR A 31 21.69 11.14 1.46
CA TYR A 31 21.00 10.69 0.24
C TYR A 31 21.94 10.53 -0.98
N GLY A 32 23.24 10.78 -0.83
CA GLY A 32 24.22 10.70 -1.92
C GLY A 32 24.11 11.83 -2.96
N THR A 33 23.11 12.73 -2.84
CA THR A 33 22.91 13.89 -3.71
C THR A 33 22.77 15.15 -2.86
N PRO A 34 23.36 16.31 -3.25
CA PRO A 34 23.29 17.55 -2.49
C PRO A 34 21.93 18.24 -2.56
N THR A 35 21.12 17.86 -3.51
CA THR A 35 19.76 18.35 -3.71
C THR A 35 18.83 17.16 -3.82
N PRO A 36 17.94 16.92 -2.85
CA PRO A 36 16.77 16.14 -3.17
C PRO A 36 16.04 16.92 -4.28
N LEU A 37 15.90 16.30 -5.44
CA LEU A 37 15.07 16.86 -6.50
C LEU A 37 13.66 17.02 -5.91
N CYS A 38 13.09 18.22 -6.03
CA CYS A 38 11.66 18.37 -5.91
C CYS A 38 11.01 17.46 -6.96
N TRP A 39 9.86 16.91 -6.65
CA TRP A 39 9.08 16.11 -7.60
C TRP A 39 8.84 16.80 -8.97
N CYS A 40 8.91 18.14 -9.03
CA CYS A 40 8.87 18.91 -10.27
C CYS A 40 10.17 18.83 -11.11
N GLY A 41 11.20 18.09 -10.65
CA GLY A 41 12.52 18.03 -11.29
C GLY A 41 13.42 19.22 -10.98
N GLU A 42 12.91 20.24 -10.30
CA GLU A 42 13.67 21.43 -9.90
C GLU A 42 14.33 21.20 -8.53
N PRO A 43 15.53 21.74 -8.31
CA PRO A 43 16.13 21.73 -6.98
C PRO A 43 15.18 22.37 -5.98
N ALA A 44 14.95 21.72 -4.85
CA ALA A 44 14.01 22.15 -3.79
C ALA A 44 14.21 23.61 -3.30
N GLN A 45 15.27 24.26 -3.74
CA GLN A 45 15.67 25.61 -3.39
C GLN A 45 15.20 26.71 -4.35
N THR A 46 14.84 26.40 -5.59
CA THR A 46 14.36 27.40 -6.55
C THR A 46 13.02 28.00 -6.14
N HIS A 47 12.36 27.40 -5.16
CA HIS A 47 11.05 27.82 -4.68
C HIS A 47 11.08 28.63 -3.36
N ALA A 48 12.27 28.88 -2.78
CA ALA A 48 12.43 29.57 -1.49
C ALA A 48 12.54 31.11 -1.59
N GLY A 49 12.27 31.71 -2.75
CA GLY A 49 12.68 33.09 -3.06
C GLY A 49 11.62 34.13 -3.34
N ASN A 50 10.36 34.00 -2.88
CA ASN A 50 9.42 35.13 -3.00
C ASN A 50 8.40 35.19 -1.85
N GLN A 51 8.31 36.37 -1.22
CA GLN A 51 7.42 36.73 -0.10
C GLN A 51 5.92 36.76 -0.49
N GLY A 52 5.44 35.77 -1.18
CA GLY A 52 4.04 35.58 -1.55
C GLY A 52 3.62 34.11 -1.54
N ALA A 53 4.55 33.21 -1.25
CA ALA A 53 4.40 31.78 -1.50
C ALA A 53 4.13 30.97 -0.22
N SER A 54 3.25 31.40 0.66
CA SER A 54 2.89 30.66 1.89
C SER A 54 2.39 29.25 1.60
N ILE A 55 1.67 29.05 0.49
CA ILE A 55 1.14 27.74 0.09
C ILE A 55 2.22 26.86 -0.54
N LEU A 56 3.10 27.41 -1.38
CA LEU A 56 4.19 26.66 -2.01
C LEU A 56 5.25 26.25 -0.98
N PHE A 57 5.58 27.10 -0.04
CA PHE A 57 6.52 26.79 1.03
C PHE A 57 6.00 25.63 1.93
N THR A 58 4.71 25.61 2.25
CA THR A 58 4.10 24.53 3.03
C THR A 58 4.09 23.20 2.28
N THR A 59 3.84 23.17 0.99
CA THR A 59 3.87 21.92 0.19
C THR A 59 5.27 21.34 0.08
N HIS A 60 6.29 22.18 -0.16
CA HIS A 60 7.69 21.72 -0.21
C HIS A 60 8.18 21.19 1.13
N THR A 61 7.85 21.85 2.22
CA THR A 61 8.18 21.35 3.57
C THR A 61 7.45 20.08 3.91
N LEU A 62 6.20 19.94 3.47
CA LEU A 62 5.42 18.71 3.65
C LEU A 62 6.02 17.55 2.85
N THR A 63 6.35 17.75 1.59
CA THR A 63 7.00 16.73 0.73
C THR A 63 8.36 16.31 1.30
N ALA A 64 9.19 17.25 1.70
CA ALA A 64 10.48 16.96 2.34
C ALA A 64 10.29 16.18 3.65
N ARG A 65 9.26 16.53 4.44
CA ARG A 65 8.91 15.79 5.66
C ARG A 65 8.45 14.37 5.36
N PHE A 66 7.67 14.16 4.29
CA PHE A 66 7.24 12.83 3.88
C PHE A 66 8.46 11.94 3.59
N TRP A 67 9.33 12.38 2.69
CA TRP A 67 10.50 11.59 2.28
C TRP A 67 11.53 11.38 3.39
N ALA A 68 11.54 12.24 4.43
CA ALA A 68 12.37 12.04 5.62
C ALA A 68 11.98 10.82 6.45
N TYR A 69 10.75 10.31 6.29
CA TYR A 69 10.27 9.09 6.94
C TYR A 69 10.35 7.85 6.04
N VAL A 70 11.01 7.94 4.89
CA VAL A 70 11.11 6.83 3.94
C VAL A 70 12.53 6.29 3.92
N ASP A 71 12.67 4.99 4.12
CA ASP A 71 13.92 4.27 3.88
C ASP A 71 14.02 3.95 2.38
N ILE A 72 14.61 4.90 1.62
CA ILE A 72 14.72 4.82 0.17
C ILE A 72 15.85 3.86 -0.18
N LYS A 73 15.54 2.86 -1.02
CA LYS A 73 16.46 1.85 -1.56
C LYS A 73 16.45 1.87 -3.09
N ASN A 74 16.87 0.76 -3.74
CA ASN A 74 16.77 0.62 -5.19
C ASN A 74 15.28 0.60 -5.63
N LEU A 75 15.02 0.83 -6.92
CA LEU A 75 13.66 0.94 -7.45
C LEU A 75 12.84 -0.35 -7.37
N ASP A 76 13.51 -1.50 -7.36
CA ASP A 76 12.95 -2.84 -7.23
C ASP A 76 12.78 -3.31 -5.79
N GLU A 77 13.28 -2.52 -4.82
CA GLU A 77 13.17 -2.81 -3.40
C GLU A 77 12.02 -2.03 -2.74
N CYS A 78 11.51 -2.57 -1.64
CA CYS A 78 10.52 -1.84 -0.84
C CYS A 78 11.15 -0.63 -0.14
N TRP A 79 10.56 0.54 -0.33
CA TRP A 79 10.89 1.74 0.42
C TRP A 79 9.98 1.81 1.65
N GLU A 80 10.52 1.48 2.80
CA GLU A 80 9.70 1.34 3.99
C GLU A 80 9.45 2.66 4.71
N TRP A 81 8.19 2.85 5.07
CA TRP A 81 7.79 3.95 5.94
C TRP A 81 8.29 3.73 7.36
N THR A 82 9.07 4.66 7.88
CA THR A 82 9.68 4.62 9.23
C THR A 82 8.92 5.43 10.27
N GLY A 83 7.91 6.22 9.85
CA GLY A 83 7.05 7.02 10.74
C GLY A 83 5.93 6.21 11.38
N THR A 84 4.91 6.90 11.88
CA THR A 84 3.73 6.30 12.52
C THR A 84 3.03 5.31 11.60
N LYS A 85 2.56 4.19 12.16
CA LYS A 85 1.85 3.11 11.42
C LYS A 85 0.55 2.74 12.12
N THR A 86 -0.40 2.21 11.34
CA THR A 86 -1.62 1.57 11.87
C THR A 86 -1.30 0.19 12.49
N ALA A 87 -2.28 -0.42 13.19
CA ALA A 87 -2.17 -1.80 13.65
C ALA A 87 -1.95 -2.81 12.50
N ALA A 88 -2.43 -2.49 11.30
CA ALA A 88 -2.20 -3.28 10.08
C ALA A 88 -0.89 -2.89 9.35
N ASN A 89 0.01 -2.18 10.01
CA ASN A 89 1.34 -1.78 9.55
C ASN A 89 1.37 -0.79 8.37
N TYR A 90 0.25 -0.14 8.02
CA TYR A 90 0.23 0.91 7.01
C TYR A 90 0.79 2.23 7.57
N GLY A 91 1.65 2.90 6.80
CA GLY A 91 2.20 4.20 7.15
C GLY A 91 1.13 5.28 7.23
N LEU A 92 1.21 6.14 8.27
CA LEU A 92 0.34 7.30 8.47
C LEU A 92 1.16 8.58 8.59
N ILE A 93 0.63 9.66 8.02
CA ILE A 93 1.21 11.00 8.16
C ILE A 93 0.11 12.05 8.25
N TYR A 94 0.35 13.09 9.06
CA TYR A 94 -0.52 14.25 9.08
C TYR A 94 -0.19 15.18 7.90
N TRP A 95 -1.12 15.31 6.96
CA TRP A 95 -0.97 15.99 5.68
C TRP A 95 -2.12 16.97 5.46
N ASN A 96 -1.82 18.24 5.18
CA ASN A 96 -2.82 19.26 4.91
C ASN A 96 -4.00 19.30 5.90
N GLY A 97 -3.71 19.18 7.21
CA GLY A 97 -4.74 19.26 8.25
C GLY A 97 -5.49 17.95 8.54
N LYS A 98 -5.16 16.85 7.89
CA LYS A 98 -5.79 15.53 8.11
C LYS A 98 -4.77 14.39 8.14
N LEU A 99 -5.17 13.27 8.72
CA LEU A 99 -4.35 12.07 8.75
C LEU A 99 -4.55 11.29 7.45
N GLU A 100 -3.45 11.02 6.74
CA GLU A 100 -3.45 10.34 5.45
C GLU A 100 -2.56 9.10 5.46
N TYR A 101 -2.87 8.14 4.60
CA TYR A 101 -2.03 6.99 4.37
C TYR A 101 -0.80 7.35 3.52
N ALA A 102 0.39 6.99 3.99
CA ALA A 102 1.65 7.34 3.33
C ALA A 102 1.77 6.78 1.90
N HIS A 103 1.40 5.51 1.68
CA HIS A 103 1.43 4.90 0.35
C HIS A 103 0.46 5.56 -0.64
N ARG A 104 -0.69 6.09 -0.17
CA ARG A 104 -1.62 6.84 -1.00
C ARG A 104 -1.03 8.18 -1.45
N LEU A 105 -0.40 8.90 -0.52
CA LEU A 105 0.30 10.15 -0.82
C LEU A 105 1.50 9.93 -1.74
N SER A 106 2.20 8.82 -1.61
CA SER A 106 3.29 8.45 -2.51
C SER A 106 2.84 8.38 -3.96
N LEU A 107 1.71 7.73 -4.24
CA LEU A 107 1.10 7.69 -5.59
C LEU A 107 0.67 9.08 -6.07
N GLU A 108 0.09 9.89 -5.19
CA GLU A 108 -0.32 11.26 -5.53
C GLU A 108 0.89 12.12 -5.90
N MET A 109 1.98 12.03 -5.14
CA MET A 109 3.24 12.72 -5.43
C MET A 109 3.94 12.22 -6.69
N ASP A 110 3.69 10.97 -7.10
CA ASP A 110 4.17 10.38 -8.35
C ASP A 110 3.27 10.73 -9.56
N GLY A 111 2.28 11.62 -9.39
CA GLY A 111 1.37 12.05 -10.45
C GLY A 111 0.26 11.05 -10.78
N ARG A 112 0.08 10.03 -9.96
CA ARG A 112 -0.96 9.00 -10.08
C ARG A 112 -1.95 9.07 -8.91
N PRO A 113 -2.77 10.16 -8.81
CA PRO A 113 -3.68 10.32 -7.69
C PRO A 113 -4.69 9.18 -7.64
N VAL A 114 -4.96 8.70 -6.43
CA VAL A 114 -5.93 7.62 -6.21
C VAL A 114 -7.33 8.22 -6.14
N PRO A 115 -8.24 7.92 -7.08
CA PRO A 115 -9.59 8.46 -7.10
C PRO A 115 -10.36 8.16 -5.80
N SER A 116 -11.43 8.95 -5.54
CA SER A 116 -12.35 8.67 -4.46
C SER A 116 -12.91 7.24 -4.59
N ARG A 117 -13.02 6.50 -3.49
CA ARG A 117 -13.48 5.10 -3.41
C ARG A 117 -12.52 4.06 -4.02
N TRP A 118 -11.37 4.48 -4.57
CA TRP A 118 -10.34 3.55 -5.02
C TRP A 118 -9.31 3.30 -3.92
N HIS A 119 -8.60 2.19 -4.04
CA HIS A 119 -7.54 1.79 -3.11
C HIS A 119 -6.17 2.06 -3.72
N ALA A 120 -5.23 2.47 -2.87
CA ALA A 120 -3.81 2.36 -3.20
C ALA A 120 -3.38 0.93 -2.83
N CYS A 121 -3.06 0.13 -3.83
CA CYS A 121 -2.77 -1.29 -3.68
C CYS A 121 -1.27 -1.55 -3.83
N HIS A 122 -0.75 -2.57 -3.16
CA HIS A 122 0.64 -2.99 -3.23
C HIS A 122 0.81 -4.19 -4.15
N THR A 123 1.72 -4.11 -5.12
CA THR A 123 2.17 -5.28 -5.89
C THR A 123 3.07 -6.19 -5.05
N CYS A 124 3.84 -5.59 -4.11
CA CYS A 124 4.79 -6.25 -3.22
C CYS A 124 4.18 -6.85 -1.93
N ASP A 125 2.90 -6.62 -1.67
CA ASP A 125 2.17 -7.07 -0.46
C ASP A 125 2.79 -6.63 0.87
N ASN A 126 3.63 -5.59 0.87
CA ASN A 126 4.26 -5.03 2.05
C ASN A 126 3.54 -3.72 2.46
N PRO A 127 2.71 -3.71 3.52
CA PRO A 127 1.90 -2.55 3.91
C PRO A 127 2.69 -1.26 4.20
N PRO A 128 3.88 -1.28 4.84
CA PRO A 128 4.67 -0.09 5.06
C PRO A 128 5.41 0.42 3.82
N CYS A 129 5.37 -0.30 2.69
CA CYS A 129 6.04 0.13 1.47
C CYS A 129 5.36 1.37 0.88
N VAL A 130 6.17 2.38 0.55
CA VAL A 130 5.74 3.61 -0.12
C VAL A 130 6.45 3.82 -1.46
N ASN A 131 7.15 2.79 -1.98
CA ASN A 131 7.78 2.86 -3.30
C ASN A 131 6.70 2.98 -4.38
N PRO A 132 6.65 4.09 -5.16
CA PRO A 132 5.63 4.27 -6.19
C PRO A 132 5.62 3.15 -7.24
N SER A 133 6.76 2.53 -7.53
CA SER A 133 6.87 1.40 -8.48
C SER A 133 6.15 0.15 -7.99
N HIS A 134 5.97 0.01 -6.69
CA HIS A 134 5.28 -1.10 -6.03
C HIS A 134 3.80 -0.81 -5.74
N LEU A 135 3.29 0.33 -6.20
CA LEU A 135 1.94 0.79 -5.90
C LEU A 135 1.12 1.01 -7.18
N PHE A 136 -0.17 0.74 -7.08
CA PHE A 136 -1.12 1.09 -8.13
C PHE A 136 -2.45 1.56 -7.53
N ALA A 137 -3.17 2.40 -8.28
CA ALA A 137 -4.53 2.77 -7.94
C ALA A 137 -5.47 1.71 -8.51
N GLY A 138 -6.20 1.01 -7.65
CA GLY A 138 -7.13 -0.05 -8.04
C GLY A 138 -8.54 0.18 -7.50
N THR A 139 -9.54 -0.26 -8.26
CA THR A 139 -10.91 -0.34 -7.79
C THR A 139 -11.05 -1.40 -6.68
N PRO A 140 -12.13 -1.37 -5.87
CA PRO A 140 -12.40 -2.43 -4.90
C PRO A 140 -12.39 -3.83 -5.52
N LYS A 141 -12.91 -3.97 -6.75
CA LYS A 141 -12.92 -5.24 -7.49
C LYS A 141 -11.49 -5.71 -7.83
N GLU A 142 -10.66 -4.83 -8.37
CA GLU A 142 -9.26 -5.15 -8.72
C GLU A 142 -8.44 -5.51 -7.49
N ASN A 143 -8.64 -4.81 -6.37
CA ASN A 143 -7.98 -5.15 -5.10
C ASN A 143 -8.39 -6.55 -4.59
N VAL A 144 -9.66 -6.93 -4.72
CA VAL A 144 -10.12 -8.28 -4.38
C VAL A 144 -9.53 -9.31 -5.35
N MET A 145 -9.52 -9.03 -6.65
CA MET A 145 -8.94 -9.93 -7.66
C MET A 145 -7.44 -10.14 -7.45
N ASP A 146 -6.69 -9.09 -7.12
CA ASP A 146 -5.27 -9.19 -6.74
C ASP A 146 -5.08 -10.12 -5.53
N LYS A 147 -5.91 -9.95 -4.49
CA LYS A 147 -5.90 -10.83 -3.32
C LYS A 147 -6.16 -12.29 -3.69
N VAL A 148 -7.11 -12.56 -4.59
CA VAL A 148 -7.46 -13.90 -5.06
C VAL A 148 -6.34 -14.50 -5.91
N SER A 149 -5.83 -13.74 -6.89
CA SER A 149 -4.76 -14.21 -7.80
C SER A 149 -3.46 -14.55 -7.06
N LYS A 150 -3.20 -13.86 -5.94
CA LYS A 150 -2.04 -14.13 -5.06
C LYS A 150 -2.32 -15.23 -4.01
N GLY A 151 -3.45 -15.91 -4.07
CA GLY A 151 -3.81 -16.97 -3.12
C GLY A 151 -4.00 -16.52 -1.67
N ARG A 152 -4.17 -15.20 -1.43
CA ARG A 152 -4.34 -14.63 -0.07
C ARG A 152 -5.79 -14.62 0.41
N HIS A 153 -6.69 -15.12 -0.42
CA HIS A 153 -8.09 -15.23 -0.07
C HIS A 153 -8.32 -16.49 0.75
N THR A 154 -8.77 -16.33 2.00
CA THR A 154 -9.21 -17.45 2.82
C THR A 154 -10.56 -17.95 2.30
N TYR A 155 -10.67 -19.23 2.03
CA TYR A 155 -11.89 -19.88 1.57
C TYR A 155 -12.07 -21.23 2.28
N GLY A 156 -13.23 -21.83 2.06
CA GLY A 156 -13.48 -23.13 2.66
C GLY A 156 -13.55 -23.08 4.19
N GLU A 157 -12.95 -24.06 4.85
CA GLU A 157 -12.91 -24.15 6.32
C GLU A 157 -11.97 -23.14 6.97
N GLU A 158 -11.00 -22.58 6.22
CA GLU A 158 -10.10 -21.53 6.73
C GLU A 158 -10.78 -20.15 6.85
N HIS A 159 -11.96 -19.98 6.25
CA HIS A 159 -12.69 -18.73 6.35
C HIS A 159 -13.25 -18.54 7.77
N PRO A 160 -13.05 -17.36 8.43
CA PRO A 160 -13.50 -17.13 9.82
C PRO A 160 -14.98 -17.42 10.08
N ASN A 161 -15.83 -17.31 9.07
CA ASN A 161 -17.26 -17.59 9.13
C ASN A 161 -17.63 -18.93 8.49
N ALA A 162 -16.68 -19.86 8.34
CA ALA A 162 -16.98 -21.19 7.83
C ALA A 162 -17.89 -21.94 8.82
N LYS A 163 -19.01 -22.44 8.31
CA LYS A 163 -19.98 -23.23 9.11
C LYS A 163 -19.71 -24.73 9.01
N LEU A 164 -18.94 -25.16 8.03
CA LEU A 164 -18.66 -26.54 7.74
C LEU A 164 -17.16 -26.76 7.47
N SER A 165 -16.63 -27.83 8.05
CA SER A 165 -15.32 -28.34 7.69
C SER A 165 -15.32 -29.00 6.31
N ASN A 166 -14.14 -29.25 5.74
CA ASN A 166 -14.00 -29.99 4.48
C ASN A 166 -14.54 -31.41 4.60
N THR A 167 -14.35 -32.05 5.74
CA THR A 167 -14.86 -33.41 6.02
C THR A 167 -16.38 -33.45 6.04
N GLU A 168 -17.03 -32.47 6.68
CA GLU A 168 -18.50 -32.41 6.70
C GLU A 168 -19.08 -32.18 5.30
N VAL A 169 -18.46 -31.33 4.48
CA VAL A 169 -18.89 -31.12 3.08
C VAL A 169 -18.76 -32.40 2.25
N LYS A 170 -17.67 -33.16 2.41
CA LYS A 170 -17.48 -34.45 1.74
C LYS A 170 -18.57 -35.46 2.20
N ASN A 171 -18.85 -35.51 3.51
CA ASN A 171 -19.90 -36.38 4.04
C ASN A 171 -21.29 -36.00 3.54
N ILE A 172 -21.64 -34.72 3.45
CA ILE A 172 -22.92 -34.25 2.89
C ILE A 172 -23.06 -34.70 1.43
N ARG A 173 -22.02 -34.54 0.60
CA ARG A 173 -22.04 -34.99 -0.79
C ARG A 173 -22.18 -36.51 -0.92
N LYS A 174 -21.49 -37.25 -0.04
CA LYS A 174 -21.57 -38.71 0.01
C LYS A 174 -22.99 -39.18 0.38
N LEU A 175 -23.57 -38.65 1.46
CA LEU A 175 -24.94 -38.97 1.88
C LEU A 175 -25.97 -38.69 0.79
N ALA A 176 -25.83 -37.59 0.08
CA ALA A 176 -26.68 -37.25 -1.07
C ALA A 176 -26.50 -38.25 -2.24
N SER A 177 -25.26 -38.69 -2.51
CA SER A 177 -24.98 -39.69 -3.55
C SER A 177 -25.51 -41.07 -3.16
N GLU A 178 -25.62 -41.37 -1.89
CA GLU A 178 -26.20 -42.61 -1.34
C GLU A 178 -27.75 -42.59 -1.30
N GLY A 179 -28.37 -41.47 -1.74
CA GLY A 179 -29.82 -41.32 -1.88
C GLY A 179 -30.55 -40.71 -0.69
N MET A 180 -29.83 -40.16 0.31
CA MET A 180 -30.46 -39.44 1.42
C MET A 180 -31.11 -38.16 0.91
N PHE A 181 -32.32 -37.84 1.36
CA PHE A 181 -33.01 -36.60 0.99
C PHE A 181 -32.26 -35.36 1.52
N GLN A 182 -32.19 -34.32 0.69
CA GLN A 182 -31.49 -33.09 1.04
C GLN A 182 -32.09 -32.39 2.28
N SER A 183 -33.40 -32.52 2.49
CA SER A 183 -34.10 -32.08 3.72
C SER A 183 -33.56 -32.75 4.98
N ASP A 184 -33.32 -34.07 4.93
CA ASP A 184 -32.84 -34.85 6.08
C ASP A 184 -31.36 -34.51 6.39
N ILE A 185 -30.56 -34.34 5.32
CA ILE A 185 -29.19 -33.85 5.44
C ILE A 185 -29.17 -32.45 6.06
N ALA A 186 -30.01 -31.54 5.59
CA ALA A 186 -30.13 -30.18 6.11
C ALA A 186 -30.48 -30.18 7.60
N HIS A 187 -31.45 -31.00 8.00
CA HIS A 187 -31.82 -31.18 9.40
C HIS A 187 -30.67 -31.71 10.25
N THR A 188 -29.95 -32.75 9.76
CA THR A 188 -28.83 -33.39 10.49
C THR A 188 -27.68 -32.41 10.73
N TYR A 189 -27.36 -31.57 9.77
CA TYR A 189 -26.23 -30.60 9.87
C TYR A 189 -26.66 -29.20 10.32
N GLY A 190 -27.95 -28.98 10.65
CA GLY A 190 -28.46 -27.66 11.04
C GLY A 190 -28.34 -26.61 9.95
N LEU A 191 -28.53 -27.00 8.69
CA LEU A 191 -28.36 -26.20 7.50
C LEU A 191 -29.69 -25.84 6.84
N ASN A 192 -29.68 -24.87 5.92
CA ASN A 192 -30.78 -24.62 5.03
C ASN A 192 -30.70 -25.62 3.84
N GLU A 193 -31.85 -26.14 3.41
CA GLU A 193 -31.95 -27.11 2.31
C GLU A 193 -31.39 -26.57 0.97
N SER A 194 -31.64 -25.27 0.69
CA SER A 194 -31.07 -24.62 -0.48
C SER A 194 -29.53 -24.63 -0.47
N TYR A 195 -28.92 -24.45 0.71
CA TYR A 195 -27.47 -24.51 0.86
C TYR A 195 -26.94 -25.93 0.67
N VAL A 196 -27.63 -26.94 1.16
CA VAL A 196 -27.29 -28.35 0.90
C VAL A 196 -27.37 -28.65 -0.61
N SER A 197 -28.42 -28.19 -1.28
CA SER A 197 -28.57 -28.34 -2.73
C SER A 197 -27.39 -27.69 -3.49
N GLU A 198 -26.99 -26.48 -3.12
CA GLU A 198 -25.81 -25.81 -3.72
C GLU A 198 -24.49 -26.56 -3.45
N LEU A 199 -24.33 -27.17 -2.26
CA LEU A 199 -23.16 -28.00 -1.91
C LEU A 199 -23.09 -29.27 -2.77
N VAL A 200 -24.24 -29.97 -2.89
CA VAL A 200 -24.36 -31.20 -3.67
C VAL A 200 -24.16 -30.95 -5.17
N ALA A 201 -24.71 -29.85 -5.67
CA ALA A 201 -24.52 -29.41 -7.07
C ALA A 201 -23.12 -28.87 -7.37
N GLY A 202 -22.23 -28.79 -6.36
CA GLY A 202 -20.87 -28.24 -6.55
C GLY A 202 -20.83 -26.73 -6.79
N LEU A 203 -21.93 -25.99 -6.52
CA LEU A 203 -22.00 -24.55 -6.68
C LEU A 203 -21.32 -23.80 -5.52
N LYS A 204 -21.23 -24.43 -4.35
CA LYS A 204 -20.51 -23.97 -3.15
C LYS A 204 -19.39 -24.93 -2.79
N ARG A 205 -18.38 -24.44 -2.10
CA ARG A 205 -17.22 -25.23 -1.66
C ARG A 205 -16.56 -26.00 -2.81
N ARG A 206 -16.31 -25.33 -3.92
CA ARG A 206 -15.62 -25.88 -5.11
C ARG A 206 -14.19 -26.28 -4.83
N ASP A 207 -13.56 -25.65 -3.87
CA ASP A 207 -12.22 -25.92 -3.35
C ASP A 207 -11.98 -27.40 -2.96
N ILE A 208 -13.04 -28.17 -2.75
CA ILE A 208 -12.98 -29.59 -2.37
C ILE A 208 -13.10 -30.49 -3.60
N LEU A 209 -13.61 -30.00 -4.73
CA LEU A 209 -13.77 -30.77 -5.97
C LEU A 209 -12.45 -30.88 -6.76
N ASP A 210 -11.54 -29.92 -6.59
CA ASP A 210 -10.31 -29.79 -7.39
C ASP A 210 -9.08 -30.51 -6.75
N LYS A 211 -9.28 -31.30 -5.69
CA LYS A 211 -8.20 -31.97 -4.92
C LYS A 211 -8.32 -33.51 -4.87
N GLU A 212 -8.80 -34.14 -5.94
CA GLU A 212 -8.71 -35.60 -6.12
C GLU A 212 -7.58 -35.97 -7.07
#